data_b17ec4375d3f608b46ac505201809a00
#
_entry.id   b17ec4375d3f608b46ac505201809a00
#
_cell.length_a   1.000
_cell.length_b   1.000
_cell.length_c   1.000
_cell.angle_alpha   90.00
_cell.angle_beta   90.00
_cell.angle_gamma   90.00
#
_symmetry.space_group_name_H-M   'P 1'
#
loop_
_entity.id
_entity.type
_entity.pdbx_description
1 polymer ?
#
loop_
_entity_poly.entity_id
_entity_poly.type
_entity_poly.pdbx_seq_one_letter_code
_entity_poly.pdbx_strand_id
1 'polypeptide(L)'
;KSDIIITPKPLHLENNFVMWCYSKPENFYEDVVKEIGEFDLKWYWGPFASIESSKWIINATKITIKNHNPDLLFTYIPHLDYAGQKHGPNSAEFQKSLSEVDELIGDLIEFLQSENTEYEIIILSEYGFNQVDNSISPNIILNENSLLQTRNIGGKEYIDFELSKAFAMCDHQIAHIFIKPGFEKTVTEIFEKQPIGEIFDKNKQKELHIDNERSGDIILTSEKNSWFNYHWWTDEKNAPDFTFSVDIHRKPGFDPLELFFDMKTKTISHDTSLVHGSHGIIDKENSKL
;
A
#
# COMPACT_ATOMS: atom_id res chain seq x y z
N LYS A 1 6.95 -9.62 -21.41
CA LYS A 1 7.38 -10.83 -20.66
C LYS A 1 8.81 -10.58 -20.20
N SER A 2 9.07 -10.68 -18.89
CA SER A 2 10.42 -10.60 -18.35
C SER A 2 11.12 -11.96 -18.49
N ASP A 3 12.43 -11.95 -18.73
CA ASP A 3 13.25 -13.17 -18.83
C ASP A 3 13.68 -13.63 -17.45
N ILE A 4 14.01 -12.68 -16.56
CA ILE A 4 14.40 -12.91 -15.17
C ILE A 4 13.41 -12.20 -14.25
N ILE A 5 13.00 -12.87 -13.17
CA ILE A 5 12.09 -12.33 -12.15
C ILE A 5 12.52 -12.87 -10.79
N ILE A 6 12.53 -12.02 -9.77
CA ILE A 6 12.43 -12.41 -8.36
C ILE A 6 11.34 -11.54 -7.74
N THR A 7 10.38 -12.15 -7.06
CA THR A 7 9.35 -11.42 -6.33
C THR A 7 8.88 -12.20 -5.11
N PRO A 8 8.62 -11.55 -3.97
CA PRO A 8 8.02 -12.20 -2.81
C PRO A 8 6.68 -12.84 -3.19
N LYS A 9 6.49 -14.08 -2.76
CA LYS A 9 5.24 -14.82 -2.95
C LYS A 9 4.97 -15.72 -1.75
N PRO A 10 4.51 -15.16 -0.64
CA PRO A 10 4.23 -15.95 0.56
C PRO A 10 3.14 -16.99 0.29
N LEU A 11 3.31 -18.18 0.86
CA LEU A 11 2.37 -19.28 0.77
C LEU A 11 1.71 -19.51 2.12
N HIS A 12 0.38 -19.46 2.13
CA HIS A 12 -0.43 -19.85 3.28
C HIS A 12 -0.72 -21.36 3.19
N LEU A 13 -0.20 -22.12 4.13
CA LEU A 13 -0.52 -23.53 4.33
C LEU A 13 -1.52 -23.66 5.49
N GLU A 14 -2.16 -24.84 5.65
CA GLU A 14 -3.19 -25.05 6.68
C GLU A 14 -2.80 -24.62 8.09
N ASN A 15 -1.53 -24.82 8.47
CA ASN A 15 -1.03 -24.52 9.83
C ASN A 15 0.28 -23.73 9.82
N ASN A 16 0.70 -23.21 8.67
CA ASN A 16 1.99 -22.53 8.55
C ASN A 16 1.98 -21.48 7.45
N PHE A 17 2.93 -20.57 7.55
CA PHE A 17 3.17 -19.54 6.56
C PHE A 17 4.61 -19.72 6.05
N VAL A 18 4.76 -19.97 4.75
CA VAL A 18 6.06 -20.13 4.12
C VAL A 18 6.46 -18.83 3.44
N MET A 19 7.56 -18.26 3.89
CA MET A 19 8.22 -17.11 3.28
C MET A 19 8.96 -17.58 2.04
N TRP A 20 8.38 -17.35 0.87
CA TRP A 20 8.92 -17.81 -0.40
C TRP A 20 8.99 -16.68 -1.40
N CYS A 21 9.99 -16.75 -2.28
CA CYS A 21 10.10 -15.87 -3.44
C CYS A 21 9.90 -16.68 -4.73
N TYR A 22 8.98 -16.21 -5.56
CA TYR A 22 8.88 -16.70 -6.92
C TYR A 22 10.08 -16.23 -7.74
N SER A 23 10.68 -17.11 -8.51
CA SER A 23 11.72 -16.74 -9.47
C SER A 23 11.49 -17.31 -10.86
N LYS A 24 12.05 -16.65 -11.84
CA LYS A 24 12.16 -17.10 -13.21
C LYS A 24 13.56 -16.70 -13.70
N PRO A 25 14.38 -17.63 -14.22
CA PRO A 25 14.20 -19.10 -14.22
C PRO A 25 13.93 -19.69 -12.83
N GLU A 26 13.40 -20.90 -12.76
CA GLU A 26 12.94 -21.54 -11.52
C GLU A 26 14.00 -21.54 -10.42
N ASN A 27 15.26 -21.82 -10.74
CA ASN A 27 16.35 -21.92 -9.77
C ASN A 27 17.06 -20.59 -9.49
N PHE A 28 16.60 -19.48 -10.08
CA PHE A 28 17.34 -18.22 -9.99
C PHE A 28 17.36 -17.66 -8.57
N TYR A 29 16.29 -17.81 -7.81
CA TYR A 29 16.24 -17.40 -6.41
C TYR A 29 17.26 -18.19 -5.58
N GLU A 30 17.32 -19.51 -5.74
CA GLU A 30 18.25 -20.38 -5.03
C GLU A 30 19.71 -20.05 -5.37
N ASP A 31 20.00 -19.64 -6.59
CA ASP A 31 21.35 -19.21 -6.97
C ASP A 31 21.73 -17.88 -6.31
N VAL A 32 20.81 -16.93 -6.21
CA VAL A 32 21.01 -15.69 -5.47
C VAL A 32 21.18 -15.97 -3.97
N VAL A 33 20.37 -16.87 -3.39
CA VAL A 33 20.45 -17.25 -1.96
C VAL A 33 21.81 -17.86 -1.58
N LYS A 34 22.44 -18.62 -2.47
CA LYS A 34 23.79 -19.17 -2.23
C LYS A 34 24.85 -18.09 -2.03
N GLU A 35 24.67 -16.91 -2.64
CA GLU A 35 25.62 -15.81 -2.55
C GLU A 35 25.33 -14.85 -1.39
N ILE A 36 24.05 -14.50 -1.16
CA ILE A 36 23.67 -13.44 -0.23
C ILE A 36 22.69 -13.85 0.89
N GLY A 37 22.32 -15.15 0.96
CA GLY A 37 21.36 -15.65 1.95
C GLY A 37 19.90 -15.45 1.54
N GLU A 38 18.99 -16.01 2.35
CA GLU A 38 17.54 -15.96 2.10
C GLU A 38 16.96 -14.56 2.27
N PHE A 39 15.93 -14.27 1.49
CA PHE A 39 15.14 -13.05 1.64
C PHE A 39 14.14 -13.22 2.79
N ASP A 40 14.30 -12.45 3.86
CA ASP A 40 13.37 -12.49 5.00
C ASP A 40 12.21 -11.49 4.76
N LEU A 41 11.06 -12.02 4.41
CA LEU A 41 9.88 -11.26 4.05
C LEU A 41 9.37 -10.36 5.18
N LYS A 42 9.67 -10.66 6.45
CA LYS A 42 9.29 -9.79 7.59
C LYS A 42 9.92 -8.40 7.51
N TRP A 43 11.08 -8.27 6.84
CA TRP A 43 11.75 -6.99 6.64
C TRP A 43 11.20 -6.20 5.45
N TYR A 44 10.32 -6.84 4.64
CA TYR A 44 9.77 -6.25 3.43
C TYR A 44 8.41 -5.60 3.66
N TRP A 45 7.54 -6.22 4.43
CA TRP A 45 6.19 -5.75 4.74
C TRP A 45 5.89 -5.66 6.21
N GLY A 46 4.96 -4.73 6.54
CA GLY A 46 4.29 -4.64 7.81
C GLY A 46 5.17 -4.07 8.92
N PRO A 47 4.84 -4.38 10.16
CA PRO A 47 5.39 -3.67 11.32
C PRO A 47 6.89 -3.87 11.56
N PHE A 48 7.49 -4.90 10.96
CA PHE A 48 8.92 -5.22 11.09
C PHE A 48 9.74 -4.84 9.86
N ALA A 49 9.14 -4.18 8.88
CA ALA A 49 9.84 -3.72 7.68
C ALA A 49 11.06 -2.87 8.04
N SER A 50 12.16 -3.09 7.33
CA SER A 50 13.44 -2.45 7.60
C SER A 50 14.28 -2.32 6.32
N ILE A 51 15.37 -1.58 6.41
CA ILE A 51 16.35 -1.39 5.33
C ILE A 51 16.97 -2.72 4.83
N GLU A 52 16.93 -3.78 5.64
CA GLU A 52 17.55 -5.06 5.29
C GLU A 52 16.94 -5.69 4.05
N SER A 53 15.63 -5.52 3.82
CA SER A 53 14.99 -5.96 2.57
C SER A 53 15.55 -5.25 1.35
N SER A 54 15.73 -3.93 1.44
CA SER A 54 16.27 -3.10 0.35
C SER A 54 17.75 -3.41 0.08
N LYS A 55 18.56 -3.67 1.12
CA LYS A 55 19.94 -4.16 0.97
C LYS A 55 19.99 -5.47 0.22
N TRP A 56 19.13 -6.42 0.58
CA TRP A 56 19.04 -7.70 -0.12
C TRP A 56 18.66 -7.51 -1.58
N ILE A 57 17.68 -6.66 -1.87
CA ILE A 57 17.22 -6.35 -3.24
C ILE A 57 18.37 -5.74 -4.07
N ILE A 58 19.12 -4.79 -3.53
CA ILE A 58 20.27 -4.20 -4.23
C ILE A 58 21.35 -5.25 -4.51
N ASN A 59 21.66 -6.12 -3.56
CA ASN A 59 22.63 -7.19 -3.76
C ASN A 59 22.15 -8.20 -4.82
N ALA A 60 20.88 -8.59 -4.81
CA ALA A 60 20.29 -9.43 -5.84
C ALA A 60 20.32 -8.75 -7.22
N THR A 61 20.13 -7.45 -7.28
CA THR A 61 20.26 -6.62 -8.49
C THR A 61 21.68 -6.69 -9.05
N LYS A 62 22.71 -6.52 -8.21
CA LYS A 62 24.12 -6.63 -8.61
C LYS A 62 24.46 -8.01 -9.16
N ILE A 63 24.01 -9.08 -8.50
CA ILE A 63 24.17 -10.47 -8.98
C ILE A 63 23.50 -10.65 -10.35
N THR A 64 22.29 -10.11 -10.50
CA THR A 64 21.56 -10.19 -11.77
C THR A 64 22.32 -9.50 -12.90
N ILE A 65 22.84 -8.30 -12.68
CA ILE A 65 23.64 -7.56 -13.66
C ILE A 65 24.88 -8.35 -14.02
N LYS A 66 25.65 -8.80 -13.04
CA LYS A 66 26.90 -9.52 -13.24
C LYS A 66 26.74 -10.83 -14.02
N ASN A 67 25.69 -11.60 -13.71
CA ASN A 67 25.53 -12.95 -14.26
C ASN A 67 24.73 -12.97 -15.56
N HIS A 68 23.90 -11.96 -15.84
CA HIS A 68 22.96 -11.98 -16.96
C HIS A 68 23.05 -10.79 -17.90
N ASN A 69 23.71 -9.69 -17.50
CA ASN A 69 23.87 -8.47 -18.29
C ASN A 69 22.56 -8.04 -19.00
N PRO A 70 21.48 -7.73 -18.26
CA PRO A 70 20.17 -7.45 -18.85
C PRO A 70 20.17 -6.12 -19.61
N ASP A 71 19.43 -6.04 -20.74
CA ASP A 71 19.22 -4.80 -21.49
C ASP A 71 18.32 -3.81 -20.76
N LEU A 72 17.39 -4.30 -19.93
CA LEU A 72 16.47 -3.50 -19.10
C LEU A 72 16.24 -4.20 -17.77
N LEU A 73 16.42 -3.47 -16.69
CA LEU A 73 16.23 -4.00 -15.33
C LEU A 73 15.40 -3.03 -14.49
N PHE A 74 14.40 -3.57 -13.79
CA PHE A 74 13.61 -2.86 -12.79
C PHE A 74 13.97 -3.34 -11.39
N THR A 75 14.33 -2.42 -10.52
CA THR A 75 14.63 -2.68 -9.11
C THR A 75 13.70 -1.85 -8.24
N TYR A 76 12.93 -2.49 -7.37
CA TYR A 76 12.01 -1.83 -6.45
C TYR A 76 12.62 -1.74 -5.06
N ILE A 77 12.66 -0.53 -4.50
CA ILE A 77 13.21 -0.24 -3.17
C ILE A 77 12.08 0.28 -2.28
N PRO A 78 11.53 -0.54 -1.36
CA PRO A 78 10.34 -0.20 -0.57
C PRO A 78 10.62 0.65 0.67
N HIS A 79 11.86 0.93 1.04
CA HIS A 79 12.27 1.39 2.37
C HIS A 79 11.63 2.71 2.82
N LEU A 80 11.27 3.60 1.90
CA LEU A 80 10.72 4.93 2.25
C LEU A 80 9.26 4.88 2.73
N ASP A 81 8.51 3.88 2.30
CA ASP A 81 7.05 3.86 2.45
C ASP A 81 6.61 3.93 3.92
N TYR A 82 7.11 3.02 4.75
CA TYR A 82 6.64 2.92 6.14
C TYR A 82 7.10 4.04 7.05
N ALA A 83 8.29 4.61 6.82
CA ALA A 83 8.74 5.78 7.55
C ALA A 83 7.85 6.98 7.21
N GLY A 84 7.48 7.14 5.92
CA GLY A 84 6.54 8.14 5.45
C GLY A 84 5.18 8.03 6.13
N GLN A 85 4.58 6.84 6.15
CA GLN A 85 3.27 6.62 6.77
C GLN A 85 3.27 6.85 8.28
N LYS A 86 4.27 6.33 9.00
CA LYS A 86 4.33 6.39 10.47
C LYS A 86 4.68 7.76 11.02
N HIS A 87 5.58 8.49 10.38
CA HIS A 87 6.18 9.69 10.94
C HIS A 87 5.93 10.94 10.09
N GLY A 88 5.41 10.77 8.87
CA GLY A 88 5.19 11.84 7.91
C GLY A 88 6.46 12.25 7.16
N PRO A 89 6.29 12.92 6.01
CA PRO A 89 7.40 13.25 5.10
C PRO A 89 8.40 14.27 5.66
N ASN A 90 8.00 15.03 6.69
CA ASN A 90 8.83 16.09 7.28
C ASN A 90 9.58 15.61 8.54
N SER A 91 9.48 14.36 8.92
CA SER A 91 10.09 13.80 10.12
C SER A 91 11.59 13.52 9.95
N ALA A 92 12.29 13.47 11.08
CA ALA A 92 13.70 13.08 11.10
C ALA A 92 13.89 11.61 10.69
N GLU A 93 12.93 10.76 11.02
CA GLU A 93 12.89 9.34 10.66
C GLU A 93 12.78 9.16 9.15
N PHE A 94 11.93 9.93 8.48
CA PHE A 94 11.81 9.88 7.02
C PHE A 94 13.08 10.40 6.33
N GLN A 95 13.68 11.50 6.83
CA GLN A 95 14.95 12.02 6.31
C GLN A 95 16.08 11.01 6.47
N LYS A 96 16.11 10.28 7.59
CA LYS A 96 17.06 9.18 7.79
C LYS A 96 16.85 8.08 6.76
N SER A 97 15.62 7.63 6.56
CA SER A 97 15.31 6.61 5.57
C SER A 97 15.67 7.04 4.15
N LEU A 98 15.50 8.32 3.83
CA LEU A 98 15.92 8.89 2.55
C LEU A 98 17.44 8.80 2.36
N SER A 99 18.22 9.16 3.39
CA SER A 99 19.68 9.02 3.33
C SER A 99 20.12 7.56 3.19
N GLU A 100 19.44 6.62 3.87
CA GLU A 100 19.72 5.19 3.77
C GLU A 100 19.44 4.65 2.34
N VAL A 101 18.40 5.13 1.67
CA VAL A 101 18.12 4.77 0.26
C VAL A 101 19.14 5.40 -0.68
N ASP A 102 19.54 6.65 -0.45
CA ASP A 102 20.57 7.34 -1.25
C ASP A 102 21.90 6.57 -1.18
N GLU A 103 22.31 6.11 0.01
CA GLU A 103 23.50 5.27 0.20
C GLU A 103 23.41 3.96 -0.61
N LEU A 104 22.25 3.30 -0.61
CA LEU A 104 22.04 2.06 -1.38
C LEU A 104 22.10 2.29 -2.89
N ILE A 105 21.56 3.41 -3.37
CA ILE A 105 21.64 3.80 -4.78
C ILE A 105 23.09 4.12 -5.14
N GLY A 106 23.79 4.85 -4.27
CA GLY A 106 25.22 5.13 -4.42
C GLY A 106 26.06 3.87 -4.57
N ASP A 107 25.85 2.88 -3.68
CA ASP A 107 26.51 1.58 -3.73
C ASP A 107 26.21 0.79 -5.03
N LEU A 108 25.01 0.88 -5.57
CA LEU A 108 24.66 0.30 -6.87
C LEU A 108 25.39 1.03 -8.01
N ILE A 109 25.46 2.35 -7.97
CA ILE A 109 26.15 3.17 -8.98
C ILE A 109 27.66 2.85 -8.98
N GLU A 110 28.30 2.79 -7.83
CA GLU A 110 29.71 2.41 -7.69
C GLU A 110 29.99 1.01 -8.28
N PHE A 111 29.12 0.06 -7.99
CA PHE A 111 29.20 -1.27 -8.59
C PHE A 111 29.10 -1.21 -10.11
N LEU A 112 28.11 -0.52 -10.67
CA LEU A 112 27.95 -0.38 -12.14
C LEU A 112 29.17 0.26 -12.79
N GLN A 113 29.78 1.26 -12.18
CA GLN A 113 31.02 1.88 -12.67
C GLN A 113 32.18 0.89 -12.71
N SER A 114 32.23 -0.05 -11.76
CA SER A 114 33.28 -1.07 -11.73
C SER A 114 33.17 -2.12 -12.83
N GLU A 115 31.96 -2.36 -13.34
CA GLU A 115 31.69 -3.36 -14.38
C GLU A 115 32.09 -2.92 -15.81
N ASN A 116 32.54 -1.66 -16.00
CA ASN A 116 32.91 -1.07 -17.30
C ASN A 116 31.84 -1.21 -18.40
N THR A 117 30.57 -1.22 -18.02
CA THR A 117 29.42 -1.30 -18.92
C THR A 117 28.78 0.08 -19.04
N GLU A 118 28.42 0.51 -20.25
CA GLU A 118 27.61 1.71 -20.43
C GLU A 118 26.18 1.42 -19.90
N TYR A 119 25.66 2.33 -19.09
CA TYR A 119 24.32 2.22 -18.50
C TYR A 119 23.68 3.59 -18.37
N GLU A 120 22.36 3.59 -18.32
CA GLU A 120 21.52 4.72 -17.97
C GLU A 120 20.68 4.36 -16.75
N ILE A 121 20.62 5.23 -15.74
CA ILE A 121 19.82 5.03 -14.54
C ILE A 121 18.66 6.01 -14.56
N ILE A 122 17.44 5.48 -14.38
CA ILE A 122 16.22 6.25 -14.20
C ILE A 122 15.70 5.96 -12.80
N ILE A 123 15.64 6.99 -11.95
CA ILE A 123 15.07 6.88 -10.59
C ILE A 123 13.67 7.46 -10.63
N LEU A 124 12.68 6.66 -10.24
CA LEU A 124 11.27 7.03 -10.23
C LEU A 124 10.68 6.81 -8.84
N SER A 125 9.72 7.65 -8.47
CA SER A 125 8.81 7.40 -7.36
C SER A 125 7.38 7.30 -7.90
N GLU A 126 6.63 6.31 -7.47
CA GLU A 126 5.22 6.12 -7.86
C GLU A 126 4.33 7.19 -7.25
N TYR A 127 4.69 7.71 -6.08
CA TYR A 127 3.96 8.72 -5.32
C TYR A 127 4.90 9.54 -4.42
N GLY A 128 4.40 10.69 -3.99
CA GLY A 128 4.98 11.48 -2.91
C GLY A 128 4.08 11.45 -1.69
N PHE A 129 4.62 11.67 -0.50
CA PHE A 129 3.86 11.72 0.74
C PHE A 129 3.33 13.13 1.03
N ASN A 130 2.10 13.19 1.53
CA ASN A 130 1.53 14.35 2.20
C ASN A 130 1.54 14.13 3.71
N GLN A 131 1.79 15.20 4.47
CA GLN A 131 1.57 15.20 5.92
C GLN A 131 0.06 15.12 6.16
N VAL A 132 -0.37 14.18 7.02
CA VAL A 132 -1.80 14.02 7.38
C VAL A 132 -1.97 14.04 8.88
N ASP A 133 -3.12 14.56 9.31
CA ASP A 133 -3.54 14.66 10.71
C ASP A 133 -5.03 14.30 10.91
N ASN A 134 -5.75 14.08 9.80
CA ASN A 134 -7.16 13.70 9.81
C ASN A 134 -7.40 12.41 9.05
N SER A 135 -8.40 11.64 9.50
CA SER A 135 -8.88 10.47 8.77
C SER A 135 -10.39 10.53 8.54
N ILE A 136 -10.81 10.01 7.41
CA ILE A 136 -12.21 9.92 7.00
C ILE A 136 -12.54 8.45 6.78
N SER A 137 -13.73 8.02 7.25
CA SER A 137 -14.21 6.64 7.09
C SER A 137 -15.38 6.58 6.11
N PRO A 138 -15.15 6.39 4.81
CA PRO A 138 -16.23 6.36 3.81
C PRO A 138 -17.28 5.29 4.10
N ASN A 139 -16.87 4.14 4.66
CA ASN A 139 -17.80 3.07 5.00
C ASN A 139 -18.68 3.41 6.21
N ILE A 140 -18.21 4.18 7.18
CA ILE A 140 -19.06 4.71 8.27
C ILE A 140 -20.09 5.67 7.69
N ILE A 141 -19.68 6.60 6.82
CA ILE A 141 -20.58 7.53 6.13
C ILE A 141 -21.67 6.77 5.36
N LEU A 142 -21.32 5.74 4.62
CA LEU A 142 -22.28 4.91 3.90
C LEU A 142 -23.22 4.14 4.86
N ASN A 143 -22.70 3.64 5.96
CA ASN A 143 -23.49 2.92 6.98
C ASN A 143 -24.52 3.84 7.65
N GLU A 144 -24.11 5.02 8.10
CA GLU A 144 -24.99 6.03 8.70
C GLU A 144 -26.10 6.49 7.75
N ASN A 145 -25.86 6.45 6.44
CA ASN A 145 -26.85 6.77 5.41
C ASN A 145 -27.61 5.53 4.90
N SER A 146 -27.53 4.38 5.57
CA SER A 146 -28.22 3.13 5.22
C SER A 146 -27.89 2.58 3.81
N LEU A 147 -26.73 2.92 3.28
CA LEU A 147 -26.21 2.45 2.00
C LEU A 147 -25.27 1.25 2.18
N LEU A 148 -24.51 1.20 3.24
CA LEU A 148 -23.78 0.02 3.66
C LEU A 148 -24.58 -0.68 4.76
N GLN A 149 -24.74 -1.98 4.64
CA GLN A 149 -25.46 -2.81 5.61
C GLN A 149 -24.50 -3.77 6.31
N THR A 150 -24.72 -3.97 7.61
CA THR A 150 -23.95 -4.91 8.41
C THR A 150 -24.83 -6.00 9.00
N ARG A 151 -24.23 -7.14 9.32
CA ARG A 151 -24.84 -8.19 10.15
C ARG A 151 -24.11 -8.32 11.46
N ASN A 152 -24.85 -8.36 12.56
CA ASN A 152 -24.29 -8.71 13.85
C ASN A 152 -24.13 -10.23 13.95
N ILE A 153 -22.92 -10.70 14.10
CA ILE A 153 -22.59 -12.12 14.29
C ILE A 153 -21.71 -12.21 15.54
N GLY A 154 -22.21 -12.84 16.59
CA GLY A 154 -21.47 -12.98 17.84
C GLY A 154 -21.09 -11.64 18.51
N GLY A 155 -21.90 -10.60 18.34
CA GLY A 155 -21.62 -9.26 18.86
C GLY A 155 -20.70 -8.40 18.01
N LYS A 156 -20.30 -8.86 16.82
CA LYS A 156 -19.42 -8.17 15.88
C LYS A 156 -20.16 -7.81 14.59
N GLU A 157 -19.83 -6.66 14.02
CA GLU A 157 -20.45 -6.16 12.80
C GLU A 157 -19.63 -6.56 11.57
N TYR A 158 -20.22 -7.37 10.68
CA TYR A 158 -19.63 -7.77 9.41
C TYR A 158 -20.41 -7.14 8.26
N ILE A 159 -19.73 -6.65 7.23
CA ILE A 159 -20.39 -6.11 6.03
C ILE A 159 -21.23 -7.18 5.36
N ASP A 160 -22.48 -6.86 5.06
CA ASP A 160 -23.34 -7.64 4.18
C ASP A 160 -23.32 -7.04 2.78
N PHE A 161 -22.45 -7.56 1.91
CA PHE A 161 -22.33 -7.08 0.53
C PHE A 161 -23.59 -7.29 -0.31
N GLU A 162 -24.41 -8.33 0.01
CA GLU A 162 -25.66 -8.58 -0.70
C GLU A 162 -26.71 -7.52 -0.42
N LEU A 163 -26.84 -7.08 0.81
CA LEU A 163 -27.79 -6.06 1.20
C LEU A 163 -27.25 -4.63 1.02
N SER A 164 -25.95 -4.44 1.04
CA SER A 164 -25.34 -3.14 0.83
C SER A 164 -25.62 -2.60 -0.57
N LYS A 165 -25.86 -1.31 -0.67
CA LYS A 165 -26.08 -0.56 -1.92
C LYS A 165 -24.79 0.09 -2.40
N ALA A 166 -23.89 0.36 -1.49
CA ALA A 166 -22.54 0.84 -1.78
C ALA A 166 -21.56 0.41 -0.69
N PHE A 167 -20.28 0.28 -1.04
CA PHE A 167 -19.18 0.12 -0.09
C PHE A 167 -17.90 0.76 -0.65
N ALA A 168 -16.97 1.09 0.23
CA ALA A 168 -15.69 1.69 -0.11
C ALA A 168 -14.53 0.72 0.09
N MET A 169 -13.63 0.65 -0.88
CA MET A 169 -12.27 0.15 -0.71
C MET A 169 -11.34 1.33 -0.56
N CYS A 170 -10.72 1.46 0.60
CA CYS A 170 -9.89 2.60 0.97
C CYS A 170 -8.41 2.26 0.79
N ASP A 171 -7.67 3.17 0.18
CA ASP A 171 -6.22 3.05 0.02
C ASP A 171 -5.58 4.43 0.15
N HIS A 172 -5.03 4.72 1.33
CA HIS A 172 -4.37 5.99 1.62
C HIS A 172 -5.28 7.21 1.38
N GLN A 173 -4.97 8.03 0.39
CA GLN A 173 -5.74 9.23 0.05
C GLN A 173 -6.75 8.98 -1.08
N ILE A 174 -6.97 7.72 -1.46
CA ILE A 174 -7.93 7.31 -2.47
C ILE A 174 -8.94 6.33 -1.87
N ALA A 175 -10.20 6.44 -2.27
CA ALA A 175 -11.22 5.43 -1.99
C ALA A 175 -12.02 5.11 -3.25
N HIS A 176 -12.07 3.85 -3.63
CA HIS A 176 -12.93 3.33 -4.67
C HIS A 176 -14.29 2.99 -4.09
N ILE A 177 -15.35 3.65 -4.57
CA ILE A 177 -16.72 3.39 -4.13
C ILE A 177 -17.41 2.53 -5.18
N PHE A 178 -17.84 1.34 -4.77
CA PHE A 178 -18.61 0.40 -5.59
C PHE A 178 -20.08 0.59 -5.25
N ILE A 179 -20.93 0.79 -6.28
CA ILE A 179 -22.31 1.24 -6.11
C ILE A 179 -23.25 0.33 -6.89
N LYS A 180 -24.33 -0.18 -6.25
CA LYS A 180 -25.37 -0.88 -6.97
C LYS A 180 -26.13 0.06 -7.90
N PRO A 181 -26.55 -0.42 -9.10
CA PRO A 181 -27.30 0.40 -10.07
C PRO A 181 -28.49 1.14 -9.45
N GLY A 182 -28.59 2.44 -9.73
CA GLY A 182 -29.67 3.31 -9.26
C GLY A 182 -29.38 4.07 -7.97
N PHE A 183 -28.22 3.88 -7.36
CA PHE A 183 -27.80 4.61 -6.14
C PHE A 183 -26.68 5.62 -6.38
N GLU A 184 -26.17 5.73 -7.60
CA GLU A 184 -25.01 6.53 -7.95
C GLU A 184 -25.20 8.00 -7.54
N LYS A 185 -26.35 8.60 -7.90
CA LYS A 185 -26.67 9.98 -7.56
C LYS A 185 -26.72 10.20 -6.04
N THR A 186 -27.39 9.30 -5.33
CA THR A 186 -27.54 9.40 -3.86
C THR A 186 -26.18 9.32 -3.18
N VAL A 187 -25.31 8.40 -3.59
CA VAL A 187 -23.97 8.24 -3.04
C VAL A 187 -23.12 9.47 -3.31
N THR A 188 -23.15 9.99 -4.54
CA THR A 188 -22.41 11.20 -4.91
C THR A 188 -22.84 12.40 -4.08
N GLU A 189 -24.16 12.66 -3.94
CA GLU A 189 -24.72 13.77 -3.15
C GLU A 189 -24.36 13.69 -1.66
N ILE A 190 -24.14 12.47 -1.13
CA ILE A 190 -23.70 12.28 0.24
C ILE A 190 -22.23 12.68 0.38
N PHE A 191 -21.36 12.22 -0.51
CA PHE A 191 -19.95 12.54 -0.45
C PHE A 191 -19.63 13.99 -0.81
N GLU A 192 -20.41 14.65 -1.66
CA GLU A 192 -20.30 16.09 -1.94
C GLU A 192 -20.46 16.97 -0.70
N LYS A 193 -21.09 16.45 0.37
CA LYS A 193 -21.29 17.16 1.65
C LYS A 193 -20.21 16.87 2.68
N GLN A 194 -19.26 15.99 2.35
CA GLN A 194 -18.18 15.60 3.24
C GLN A 194 -16.91 16.42 3.00
N PRO A 195 -16.02 16.54 3.98
CA PRO A 195 -14.73 17.22 3.80
C PRO A 195 -13.75 16.31 3.04
N ILE A 196 -14.06 16.04 1.77
CA ILE A 196 -13.21 15.26 0.86
C ILE A 196 -12.63 16.19 -0.22
N GLY A 197 -11.58 15.73 -0.91
CA GLY A 197 -10.96 16.46 -2.00
C GLY A 197 -11.83 16.48 -3.27
N GLU A 198 -11.65 15.50 -4.14
CA GLU A 198 -12.38 15.44 -5.41
C GLU A 198 -13.17 14.13 -5.53
N ILE A 199 -14.24 14.17 -6.30
CA ILE A 199 -15.02 13.01 -6.74
C ILE A 199 -14.78 12.81 -8.22
N PHE A 200 -14.31 11.62 -8.60
CA PHE A 200 -14.09 11.21 -9.98
C PHE A 200 -15.18 10.26 -10.42
N ASP A 201 -16.13 10.77 -11.21
CA ASP A 201 -17.09 9.95 -11.93
C ASP A 201 -16.41 9.19 -13.09
N LYS A 202 -17.15 8.33 -13.78
CA LYS A 202 -16.60 7.54 -14.89
C LYS A 202 -16.05 8.40 -16.05
N ASN A 203 -16.54 9.62 -16.26
CA ASN A 203 -16.01 10.51 -17.29
C ASN A 203 -14.65 11.06 -16.89
N LYS A 204 -14.53 11.55 -15.66
CA LYS A 204 -13.28 12.06 -15.12
C LYS A 204 -12.24 10.94 -14.95
N GLN A 205 -12.65 9.71 -14.59
CA GLN A 205 -11.78 8.55 -14.59
C GLN A 205 -11.18 8.25 -15.98
N LYS A 206 -11.99 8.36 -17.06
CA LYS A 206 -11.50 8.21 -18.43
C LYS A 206 -10.51 9.27 -18.83
N GLU A 207 -10.75 10.53 -18.48
CA GLU A 207 -9.82 11.64 -18.74
C GLU A 207 -8.46 11.41 -18.07
N LEU A 208 -8.44 10.75 -16.92
CA LEU A 208 -7.24 10.40 -16.16
C LEU A 208 -6.66 9.02 -16.49
N HIS A 209 -7.29 8.28 -17.40
CA HIS A 209 -6.89 6.90 -17.77
C HIS A 209 -6.87 5.90 -16.60
N ILE A 210 -7.79 6.06 -15.64
CA ILE A 210 -7.94 5.19 -14.46
C ILE A 210 -9.29 4.43 -14.45
N ASP A 211 -9.98 4.38 -15.58
CA ASP A 211 -11.32 3.81 -15.77
C ASP A 211 -11.34 2.32 -16.11
N ASN A 212 -10.49 1.51 -15.48
CA ASN A 212 -10.50 0.07 -15.71
C ASN A 212 -11.71 -0.62 -15.04
N GLU A 213 -11.95 -1.89 -15.39
CA GLU A 213 -13.09 -2.68 -14.88
C GLU A 213 -13.11 -2.88 -13.37
N ARG A 214 -11.95 -2.75 -12.71
CA ARG A 214 -11.80 -2.86 -11.25
C ARG A 214 -11.88 -1.52 -10.53
N SER A 215 -11.92 -0.42 -11.26
CA SER A 215 -12.12 0.90 -10.67
C SER A 215 -13.53 1.05 -10.12
N GLY A 216 -13.68 1.65 -8.94
CA GLY A 216 -14.98 1.97 -8.35
C GLY A 216 -15.86 2.79 -9.30
N ASP A 217 -17.18 2.75 -9.10
CA ASP A 217 -18.13 3.55 -9.89
C ASP A 217 -17.85 5.03 -9.76
N ILE A 218 -17.46 5.48 -8.56
CA ILE A 218 -16.78 6.74 -8.32
C ILE A 218 -15.48 6.50 -7.55
N ILE A 219 -14.52 7.41 -7.71
CA ILE A 219 -13.29 7.42 -6.92
C ILE A 219 -13.27 8.73 -6.15
N LEU A 220 -12.98 8.64 -4.86
CA LEU A 220 -12.78 9.79 -3.99
C LEU A 220 -11.30 10.03 -3.79
N THR A 221 -10.86 11.29 -3.76
CA THR A 221 -9.60 11.67 -3.15
C THR A 221 -9.86 12.43 -1.86
N SER A 222 -8.95 12.33 -0.90
CA SER A 222 -9.05 13.11 0.33
C SER A 222 -8.57 14.56 0.10
N GLU A 223 -8.80 15.41 1.08
CA GLU A 223 -8.05 16.66 1.21
C GLU A 223 -6.56 16.35 1.51
N LYS A 224 -5.68 17.31 1.24
CA LYS A 224 -4.23 17.13 1.33
C LYS A 224 -3.73 16.64 2.69
N ASN A 225 -4.37 17.07 3.78
CA ASN A 225 -4.02 16.71 5.15
C ASN A 225 -4.86 15.57 5.72
N SER A 226 -5.62 14.87 4.88
CA SER A 226 -6.52 13.79 5.28
C SER A 226 -6.20 12.49 4.55
N TRP A 227 -6.67 11.36 5.08
CA TRP A 227 -6.58 10.05 4.45
C TRP A 227 -7.84 9.24 4.72
N PHE A 228 -8.07 8.14 3.98
CA PHE A 228 -9.23 7.28 4.12
C PHE A 228 -8.88 6.01 4.88
N ASN A 229 -9.60 5.74 5.99
CA ASN A 229 -9.59 4.45 6.65
C ASN A 229 -10.79 3.60 6.21
N TYR A 230 -10.68 2.28 6.34
CA TYR A 230 -11.70 1.33 5.87
C TYR A 230 -12.81 1.04 6.89
N HIS A 231 -12.77 1.59 8.09
CA HIS A 231 -13.68 1.28 9.19
C HIS A 231 -15.15 1.48 8.79
N TRP A 232 -16.03 0.58 9.25
CA TRP A 232 -17.48 0.66 9.02
C TRP A 232 -18.30 0.59 10.31
N TRP A 233 -17.69 0.21 11.44
CA TRP A 233 -18.31 0.16 12.77
C TRP A 233 -18.19 1.52 13.45
N THR A 234 -19.20 1.84 14.27
CA THR A 234 -19.25 3.10 15.05
C THR A 234 -18.90 2.89 16.52
N ASP A 235 -19.07 1.64 17.03
CA ASP A 235 -18.63 1.24 18.37
C ASP A 235 -17.49 0.24 18.24
N GLU A 236 -16.36 0.54 18.83
CA GLU A 236 -15.14 -0.27 18.84
C GLU A 236 -15.38 -1.72 19.30
N LYS A 237 -16.35 -1.91 20.22
CA LYS A 237 -16.73 -3.24 20.71
C LYS A 237 -17.31 -4.14 19.61
N ASN A 238 -17.89 -3.52 18.59
CA ASN A 238 -18.52 -4.20 17.45
C ASN A 238 -17.53 -4.47 16.31
N ALA A 239 -16.31 -3.93 16.37
CA ALA A 239 -15.30 -4.18 15.37
C ALA A 239 -15.02 -5.69 15.22
N PRO A 240 -14.98 -6.25 14.00
CA PRO A 240 -14.59 -7.63 13.81
C PRO A 240 -13.20 -7.93 14.37
N ASP A 241 -13.00 -9.14 14.84
CA ASP A 241 -11.75 -9.57 15.47
C ASP A 241 -10.54 -9.51 14.54
N PHE A 242 -10.72 -9.79 13.25
CA PHE A 242 -9.63 -9.69 12.26
C PHE A 242 -9.09 -8.27 12.07
N THR A 243 -9.87 -7.24 12.42
CA THR A 243 -9.46 -5.84 12.29
C THR A 243 -8.34 -5.46 13.28
N PHE A 244 -8.16 -6.23 14.36
CA PHE A 244 -7.07 -6.08 15.32
C PHE A 244 -5.80 -6.85 14.94
N SER A 245 -5.77 -7.48 13.76
CA SER A 245 -4.63 -8.26 13.28
C SER A 245 -4.03 -7.67 12.01
N VAL A 246 -2.80 -8.07 11.68
CA VAL A 246 -2.21 -7.87 10.36
C VAL A 246 -2.90 -8.84 9.41
N ASP A 247 -3.81 -8.35 8.58
CA ASP A 247 -4.62 -9.14 7.66
C ASP A 247 -5.01 -8.37 6.40
N ILE A 248 -4.21 -8.47 5.38
CA ILE A 248 -4.41 -7.77 4.11
C ILE A 248 -5.55 -8.35 3.24
N HIS A 249 -6.16 -9.46 3.62
CA HIS A 249 -7.15 -10.16 2.78
C HIS A 249 -8.61 -9.88 3.15
N ARG A 250 -8.89 -9.63 4.42
CA ARG A 250 -10.26 -9.44 4.93
C ARG A 250 -10.66 -7.98 5.09
N LYS A 251 -9.68 -7.06 5.09
CA LYS A 251 -9.93 -5.63 5.18
C LYS A 251 -10.26 -5.06 3.79
N PRO A 252 -11.29 -4.22 3.64
CA PRO A 252 -11.64 -3.62 2.36
C PRO A 252 -10.71 -2.44 2.02
N GLY A 253 -9.51 -2.76 1.55
CA GLY A 253 -8.46 -1.82 1.19
C GLY A 253 -7.17 -2.04 1.98
N PHE A 254 -6.32 -1.02 2.01
CA PHE A 254 -5.07 -1.00 2.77
C PHE A 254 -5.28 -0.38 4.15
N ASP A 255 -4.62 -0.93 5.17
CA ASP A 255 -4.69 -0.46 6.55
C ASP A 255 -3.30 -0.06 7.07
N PRO A 256 -2.93 1.24 7.04
CA PRO A 256 -1.65 1.69 7.55
C PRO A 256 -1.48 1.49 9.06
N LEU A 257 -2.57 1.25 9.80
CA LEU A 257 -2.52 0.95 11.23
C LEU A 257 -1.84 -0.40 11.53
N GLU A 258 -1.73 -1.29 10.55
CA GLU A 258 -0.94 -2.53 10.68
C GLU A 258 0.53 -2.29 11.02
N LEU A 259 1.06 -1.12 10.70
CA LEU A 259 2.42 -0.71 11.08
C LEU A 259 2.61 -0.48 12.58
N PHE A 260 1.52 -0.32 13.33
CA PHE A 260 1.52 -0.02 14.77
C PHE A 260 1.17 -1.26 15.61
N PHE A 261 1.78 -2.39 15.26
CA PHE A 261 1.58 -3.66 15.96
C PHE A 261 2.21 -3.64 17.35
N ASP A 262 1.40 -3.93 18.38
CA ASP A 262 1.85 -4.08 19.75
C ASP A 262 2.31 -5.53 20.00
N MET A 263 3.60 -5.71 20.28
CA MET A 263 4.20 -7.01 20.55
C MET A 263 3.68 -7.68 21.83
N LYS A 264 3.14 -6.93 22.80
CA LYS A 264 2.64 -7.45 24.06
C LYS A 264 1.23 -8.00 23.93
N THR A 265 0.34 -7.23 23.32
CA THR A 265 -1.06 -7.62 23.08
C THR A 265 -1.20 -8.48 21.84
N LYS A 266 -0.24 -8.43 20.91
CA LYS A 266 -0.26 -9.03 19.57
C LYS A 266 -1.43 -8.53 18.71
N THR A 267 -1.78 -7.26 18.89
CA THR A 267 -2.84 -6.57 18.15
C THR A 267 -2.34 -5.28 17.55
N ILE A 268 -3.10 -4.75 16.59
CA ILE A 268 -2.94 -3.39 16.08
C ILE A 268 -3.94 -2.46 16.74
N SER A 269 -3.64 -1.16 16.74
CA SER A 269 -4.55 -0.11 17.20
C SER A 269 -5.51 0.28 16.08
N HIS A 270 -6.73 0.73 16.44
CA HIS A 270 -7.62 1.45 15.52
C HIS A 270 -7.51 2.98 15.66
N ASP A 271 -6.53 3.45 16.40
CA ASP A 271 -6.27 4.89 16.57
C ASP A 271 -5.67 5.47 15.26
N THR A 272 -6.53 6.08 14.47
CA THR A 272 -6.17 6.67 13.18
C THR A 272 -5.22 7.87 13.29
N SER A 273 -5.09 8.47 14.49
CA SER A 273 -4.16 9.58 14.74
C SER A 273 -2.69 9.18 14.72
N LEU A 274 -2.40 7.88 14.71
CA LEU A 274 -1.03 7.35 14.61
C LEU A 274 -0.42 7.50 13.20
N VAL A 275 -1.25 7.67 12.17
CA VAL A 275 -0.79 7.83 10.78
C VAL A 275 -0.48 9.29 10.51
N HIS A 276 0.76 9.58 10.18
CA HIS A 276 1.24 10.96 9.95
C HIS A 276 1.59 11.26 8.49
N GLY A 277 1.63 10.28 7.63
CA GLY A 277 1.85 10.47 6.20
C GLY A 277 0.99 9.57 5.35
N SER A 278 0.56 10.07 4.21
CA SER A 278 -0.27 9.35 3.25
C SER A 278 -0.02 9.86 1.84
N HIS A 279 -0.55 9.15 0.83
CA HIS A 279 -0.36 9.46 -0.57
C HIS A 279 -1.59 9.10 -1.41
N GLY A 280 -1.61 9.47 -2.69
CA GLY A 280 -2.66 9.06 -3.63
C GLY A 280 -3.40 10.23 -4.28
N ILE A 281 -3.34 11.45 -3.74
CA ILE A 281 -3.93 12.61 -4.43
C ILE A 281 -3.06 13.03 -5.62
N ILE A 282 -3.70 13.56 -6.66
CA ILE A 282 -3.01 14.12 -7.82
C ILE A 282 -2.54 15.53 -7.44
N ASP A 283 -1.25 15.68 -7.18
CA ASP A 283 -0.63 16.99 -6.98
C ASP A 283 -0.08 17.49 -8.32
N LYS A 284 -0.84 18.40 -8.95
CA LYS A 284 -0.49 18.98 -10.26
C LYS A 284 0.81 19.82 -10.22
N GLU A 285 1.25 20.26 -9.05
CA GLU A 285 2.47 21.05 -8.90
C GLU A 285 3.71 20.16 -8.80
N ASN A 286 3.57 18.99 -8.18
CA ASN A 286 4.67 18.05 -7.92
C ASN A 286 4.68 16.82 -8.83
N SER A 287 3.66 16.59 -9.65
CA SER A 287 3.58 15.47 -10.60
C SER A 287 4.21 15.76 -11.96
N LYS A 288 5.23 16.60 -12.02
CA LYS A 288 6.01 16.81 -13.25
C LYS A 288 7.21 15.87 -13.24
N LEU A 289 7.21 14.93 -14.20
CA LEU A 289 8.41 14.22 -14.64
C LEU A 289 9.42 15.19 -15.22
#